data_306f000a01da929b78d28510d81b4998
#
_entry.id   306f000a01da929b78d28510d81b4998
#
_cell.length_a   1.000
_cell.length_b   1.000
_cell.length_c   1.000
_cell.angle_alpha   90.00
_cell.angle_beta   90.00
_cell.angle_gamma   90.00
#
_symmetry.space_group_name_H-M   'P 1'
#
loop_
_entity.id
_entity.type
_entity.pdbx_description
1 polymer ?
#
loop_
_entity_poly.entity_id
_entity_poly.type
_entity_poly.pdbx_seq_one_letter_code
_entity_poly.pdbx_strand_id
1 'polypeptide(L)'
;MGDVRWEPWSPDEVAARLRSVDVPWAFAAGWALDLFRGRPYREHEDIEIAVPAANFDAIRAAVAPYKFEIVGAGRRWPLSDGRAMAATHQTWLRDPTGAYKLDVFREPHDGNTWICRRDPSIRLPYTTLVRRTAEGLPYIAPEVALLFKARHTRPKDERDLDATLPLLDAGSRAWLLDALGRVHPGHRWIPKLSG
;
A
#
# COMPACT_ATOMS: atom_id res chain seq x y z
N MET A 1 11.30 -2.65 -22.24
CA MET A 1 10.43 -3.20 -21.19
C MET A 1 9.22 -3.80 -21.89
N GLY A 2 8.99 -5.12 -21.83
CA GLY A 2 7.83 -5.72 -22.46
C GLY A 2 6.54 -5.10 -21.87
N ASP A 3 5.50 -5.07 -22.69
CA ASP A 3 4.21 -4.47 -22.35
C ASP A 3 3.70 -5.01 -21.01
N VAL A 4 3.45 -4.12 -20.06
CA VAL A 4 2.92 -4.46 -18.73
C VAL A 4 1.40 -4.40 -18.83
N ARG A 5 0.76 -5.57 -18.88
CA ARG A 5 -0.70 -5.67 -18.93
C ARG A 5 -1.25 -5.89 -17.53
N TRP A 6 -2.00 -4.92 -17.02
CA TRP A 6 -2.77 -5.02 -15.80
C TRP A 6 -4.21 -5.43 -16.10
N GLU A 7 -4.67 -6.41 -15.37
CA GLU A 7 -6.07 -6.83 -15.26
C GLU A 7 -6.34 -7.10 -13.78
N PRO A 8 -6.38 -6.02 -12.97
CA PRO A 8 -6.38 -6.16 -11.52
C PRO A 8 -7.62 -6.87 -11.03
N TRP A 9 -7.48 -7.61 -9.94
CA TRP A 9 -8.62 -8.08 -9.17
C TRP A 9 -9.39 -6.91 -8.56
N SER A 10 -10.67 -7.10 -8.29
CA SER A 10 -11.44 -6.18 -7.44
C SER A 10 -11.05 -6.36 -5.97
N PRO A 11 -11.34 -5.37 -5.10
CA PRO A 11 -11.15 -5.53 -3.65
C PRO A 11 -11.86 -6.75 -3.08
N ASP A 12 -13.08 -7.06 -3.54
CA ASP A 12 -13.83 -8.24 -3.09
C ASP A 12 -13.15 -9.55 -3.51
N GLU A 13 -12.59 -9.60 -4.73
CA GLU A 13 -11.83 -10.76 -5.19
C GLU A 13 -10.54 -10.96 -4.38
N VAL A 14 -9.81 -9.89 -4.04
CA VAL A 14 -8.64 -9.96 -3.16
C VAL A 14 -9.04 -10.45 -1.78
N ALA A 15 -10.07 -9.86 -1.18
CA ALA A 15 -10.56 -10.24 0.14
C ALA A 15 -11.02 -11.70 0.19
N ALA A 16 -11.73 -12.16 -0.84
CA ALA A 16 -12.17 -13.55 -0.93
C ALA A 16 -10.99 -14.54 -0.99
N ARG A 17 -9.93 -14.22 -1.73
CA ARG A 17 -8.72 -15.07 -1.84
C ARG A 17 -7.90 -15.06 -0.56
N LEU A 18 -7.86 -13.94 0.13
CA LEU A 18 -7.06 -13.78 1.36
C LEU A 18 -7.85 -14.02 2.65
N ARG A 19 -9.09 -14.48 2.57
CA ARG A 19 -9.97 -14.69 3.76
C ARG A 19 -9.41 -15.66 4.80
N SER A 20 -8.56 -16.60 4.40
CA SER A 20 -7.93 -17.60 5.28
C SER A 20 -6.54 -17.18 5.75
N VAL A 21 -6.07 -16.00 5.36
CA VAL A 21 -4.75 -15.49 5.73
C VAL A 21 -4.84 -14.88 7.13
N ASP A 22 -4.21 -15.55 8.09
CA ASP A 22 -4.20 -15.15 9.50
C ASP A 22 -2.92 -14.35 9.85
N VAL A 23 -2.58 -13.39 9.02
CA VAL A 23 -1.49 -12.43 9.25
C VAL A 23 -1.96 -11.04 8.86
N PRO A 24 -1.39 -9.97 9.41
CA PRO A 24 -1.76 -8.62 9.03
C PRO A 24 -1.53 -8.40 7.52
N TRP A 25 -2.56 -7.96 6.83
CA TRP A 25 -2.49 -7.43 5.48
C TRP A 25 -3.54 -6.33 5.32
N ALA A 26 -3.35 -5.42 4.38
CA ALA A 26 -4.32 -4.35 4.14
C ALA A 26 -4.20 -3.80 2.71
N PHE A 27 -5.31 -3.34 2.15
CA PHE A 27 -5.28 -2.54 0.93
C PHE A 27 -4.45 -1.29 1.14
N ALA A 28 -3.67 -0.92 0.13
CA ALA A 28 -2.71 0.17 0.18
C ALA A 28 -2.98 1.24 -0.88
N ALA A 29 -2.18 2.27 -0.90
CA ALA A 29 -2.13 3.32 -1.93
C ALA A 29 -3.50 3.94 -2.26
N GLY A 30 -3.95 3.88 -3.51
CA GLY A 30 -5.22 4.49 -3.94
C GLY A 30 -6.44 3.83 -3.34
N TRP A 31 -6.46 2.50 -3.32
CA TRP A 31 -7.56 1.73 -2.76
C TRP A 31 -7.74 1.93 -1.25
N ALA A 32 -6.65 2.15 -0.49
CA ALA A 32 -6.77 2.47 0.93
C ALA A 32 -7.56 3.77 1.16
N LEU A 33 -7.37 4.77 0.31
CA LEU A 33 -8.08 6.04 0.39
C LEU A 33 -9.55 5.91 -0.03
N ASP A 34 -9.85 5.10 -1.04
CA ASP A 34 -11.22 4.86 -1.48
C ASP A 34 -12.02 4.07 -0.44
N LEU A 35 -11.41 3.04 0.17
CA LEU A 35 -12.03 2.29 1.27
C LEU A 35 -12.26 3.16 2.51
N PHE A 36 -11.33 4.05 2.85
CA PHE A 36 -11.51 5.04 3.91
C PHE A 36 -12.71 5.96 3.66
N ARG A 37 -12.90 6.39 2.41
CA ARG A 37 -14.01 7.28 2.01
C ARG A 37 -15.34 6.57 1.81
N GLY A 38 -15.33 5.23 1.80
CA GLY A 38 -16.50 4.41 1.59
C GLY A 38 -17.00 4.36 0.13
N ARG A 39 -16.24 4.89 -0.81
CA ARG A 39 -16.57 4.87 -2.25
C ARG A 39 -15.33 5.10 -3.12
N PRO A 40 -15.28 4.50 -4.31
CA PRO A 40 -14.29 4.84 -5.32
C PRO A 40 -14.39 6.32 -5.71
N TYR A 41 -13.24 6.98 -5.80
CA TYR A 41 -13.14 8.38 -6.24
C TYR A 41 -12.65 8.51 -7.67
N ARG A 42 -11.87 7.53 -8.11
CA ARG A 42 -11.31 7.43 -9.46
C ARG A 42 -11.12 5.98 -9.86
N GLU A 43 -10.90 5.76 -11.13
CA GLU A 43 -10.44 4.46 -11.61
C GLU A 43 -9.01 4.16 -11.16
N HIS A 44 -8.74 2.88 -10.90
CA HIS A 44 -7.43 2.35 -10.56
C HIS A 44 -6.95 1.40 -11.64
N GLU A 45 -5.73 1.61 -12.10
CA GLU A 45 -5.07 0.75 -13.09
C GLU A 45 -4.55 -0.55 -12.46
N ASP A 46 -4.33 -0.53 -11.14
CA ASP A 46 -3.76 -1.60 -10.34
C ASP A 46 -4.47 -1.69 -8.99
N ILE A 47 -4.19 -2.75 -8.25
CA ILE A 47 -4.64 -2.92 -6.87
C ILE A 47 -3.45 -3.31 -6.00
N GLU A 48 -3.27 -2.60 -4.89
CA GLU A 48 -2.13 -2.79 -4.01
C GLU A 48 -2.56 -3.26 -2.62
N ILE A 49 -1.79 -4.18 -2.06
CA ILE A 49 -1.85 -4.54 -0.64
C ILE A 49 -0.48 -4.40 0.01
N ALA A 50 -0.47 -4.21 1.31
CA ALA A 50 0.73 -4.23 2.14
C ALA A 50 0.65 -5.39 3.14
N VAL A 51 1.80 -6.03 3.40
CA VAL A 51 1.96 -7.13 4.35
C VAL A 51 3.31 -7.01 5.05
N PRO A 52 3.47 -7.42 6.31
CA PRO A 52 4.79 -7.56 6.92
C PRO A 52 5.69 -8.45 6.06
N ALA A 53 6.93 -8.03 5.81
CA ALA A 53 7.81 -8.74 4.88
C ALA A 53 8.01 -10.22 5.23
N ALA A 54 8.09 -10.55 6.53
CA ALA A 54 8.22 -11.94 7.00
C ALA A 54 6.96 -12.79 6.75
N ASN A 55 5.81 -12.16 6.52
CA ASN A 55 4.53 -12.85 6.30
C ASN A 55 4.14 -12.97 4.82
N PHE A 56 5.01 -12.55 3.91
CA PHE A 56 4.72 -12.58 2.47
C PHE A 56 4.41 -13.99 1.95
N ASP A 57 5.03 -15.02 2.52
CA ASP A 57 4.79 -16.41 2.13
C ASP A 57 3.34 -16.88 2.41
N ALA A 58 2.67 -16.34 3.42
CA ALA A 58 1.26 -16.60 3.67
C ALA A 58 0.38 -16.07 2.52
N ILE A 59 0.70 -14.89 2.00
CA ILE A 59 0.03 -14.35 0.81
C ILE A 59 0.27 -15.23 -0.40
N ARG A 60 1.52 -15.65 -0.64
CA ARG A 60 1.88 -16.54 -1.75
C ARG A 60 1.10 -17.85 -1.73
N ALA A 61 0.99 -18.45 -0.56
CA ALA A 61 0.26 -19.71 -0.38
C ALA A 61 -1.23 -19.54 -0.68
N ALA A 62 -1.85 -18.44 -0.23
CA ALA A 62 -3.28 -18.18 -0.42
C ALA A 62 -3.68 -17.93 -1.87
N VAL A 63 -2.75 -17.47 -2.71
CA VAL A 63 -3.02 -17.16 -4.12
C VAL A 63 -2.38 -18.15 -5.10
N ALA A 64 -1.95 -19.32 -4.64
CA ALA A 64 -1.48 -20.37 -5.54
C ALA A 64 -2.60 -20.78 -6.53
N PRO A 65 -2.29 -21.09 -7.81
CA PRO A 65 -0.96 -21.29 -8.40
C PRO A 65 -0.35 -20.04 -9.11
N TYR A 66 -0.87 -18.86 -8.85
CA TYR A 66 -0.34 -17.62 -9.44
C TYR A 66 1.14 -17.40 -9.07
N LYS A 67 1.88 -16.68 -9.91
CA LYS A 67 3.32 -16.47 -9.74
C LYS A 67 3.63 -15.00 -9.42
N PHE A 68 4.61 -14.78 -8.57
CA PHE A 68 5.12 -13.45 -8.26
C PHE A 68 6.42 -13.15 -9.00
N GLU A 69 6.59 -11.89 -9.36
CA GLU A 69 7.84 -11.28 -9.81
C GLU A 69 8.23 -10.16 -8.85
N ILE A 70 9.52 -10.04 -8.56
CA ILE A 70 10.05 -8.91 -7.77
C ILE A 70 10.13 -7.70 -8.68
N VAL A 71 9.76 -6.52 -8.18
CA VAL A 71 9.72 -5.28 -8.95
C VAL A 71 10.46 -4.17 -8.23
N GLY A 72 11.24 -3.39 -8.98
CA GLY A 72 11.93 -2.23 -8.46
C GLY A 72 12.77 -1.52 -9.51
N ALA A 73 12.94 -0.21 -9.38
CA ALA A 73 13.74 0.62 -10.28
C ALA A 73 13.47 0.37 -11.79
N GLY A 74 12.20 0.15 -12.15
CA GLY A 74 11.79 -0.12 -13.53
C GLY A 74 12.18 -1.50 -14.07
N ARG A 75 12.58 -2.43 -13.21
CA ARG A 75 13.03 -3.79 -13.56
C ARG A 75 12.16 -4.85 -12.87
N ARG A 76 12.21 -6.06 -13.42
CA ARG A 76 11.54 -7.24 -12.87
C ARG A 76 12.55 -8.37 -12.73
N TRP A 77 12.43 -9.15 -11.67
CA TRP A 77 13.27 -10.31 -11.39
C TRP A 77 12.40 -11.50 -10.98
N PRO A 78 12.87 -12.73 -11.21
CA PRO A 78 12.20 -13.90 -10.66
C PRO A 78 12.23 -13.87 -9.13
N LEU A 79 11.24 -14.47 -8.49
CA LEU A 79 11.14 -14.50 -7.02
C LEU A 79 12.32 -15.20 -6.34
N SER A 80 13.06 -16.03 -7.08
CA SER A 80 14.27 -16.70 -6.62
C SER A 80 15.51 -15.79 -6.52
N ASP A 81 15.45 -14.54 -7.03
CA ASP A 81 16.54 -13.60 -6.90
C ASP A 81 16.60 -13.01 -5.47
N GLY A 82 17.38 -13.64 -4.60
CA GLY A 82 17.51 -13.22 -3.20
C GLY A 82 18.08 -11.81 -3.03
N ARG A 83 18.94 -11.34 -3.97
CA ARG A 83 19.48 -9.98 -3.92
C ARG A 83 18.39 -8.94 -4.24
N ALA A 84 17.63 -9.16 -5.30
CA ALA A 84 16.50 -8.30 -5.64
C ALA A 84 15.45 -8.33 -4.53
N MET A 85 15.16 -9.50 -3.94
CA MET A 85 14.22 -9.66 -2.83
C MET A 85 14.63 -8.81 -1.61
N ALA A 86 15.91 -8.78 -1.25
CA ALA A 86 16.42 -8.00 -0.14
C ALA A 86 16.48 -6.49 -0.43
N ALA A 87 16.71 -6.10 -1.69
CA ALA A 87 16.89 -4.71 -2.09
C ALA A 87 15.58 -3.98 -2.42
N THR A 88 14.47 -4.69 -2.58
CA THR A 88 13.17 -4.12 -2.96
C THR A 88 12.07 -4.55 -1.98
N HIS A 89 10.91 -3.93 -2.09
CA HIS A 89 9.74 -4.27 -1.26
C HIS A 89 8.47 -4.49 -2.08
N GLN A 90 8.56 -4.46 -3.41
CA GLN A 90 7.41 -4.59 -4.30
C GLN A 90 7.46 -5.92 -5.05
N THR A 91 6.32 -6.59 -5.13
CA THR A 91 6.16 -7.84 -5.88
C THR A 91 4.81 -7.85 -6.59
N TRP A 92 4.82 -8.19 -7.88
CA TRP A 92 3.62 -8.28 -8.69
C TRP A 92 3.19 -9.71 -8.91
N LEU A 93 1.92 -10.00 -8.64
CA LEU A 93 1.27 -11.27 -8.90
C LEU A 93 0.83 -11.34 -10.36
N ARG A 94 1.22 -12.40 -11.05
CA ARG A 94 0.91 -12.64 -12.45
C ARG A 94 0.12 -13.92 -12.64
N ASP A 95 -0.88 -13.88 -13.50
CA ASP A 95 -1.63 -15.04 -13.93
C ASP A 95 -0.89 -15.85 -15.03
N PRO A 96 -1.39 -17.05 -15.40
CA PRO A 96 -0.78 -17.84 -16.46
C PRO A 96 -0.79 -17.18 -17.84
N THR A 97 -1.66 -16.21 -18.10
CA THR A 97 -1.71 -15.46 -19.37
C THR A 97 -0.69 -14.33 -19.42
N GLY A 98 -0.03 -14.04 -18.29
CA GLY A 98 0.96 -12.98 -18.15
C GLY A 98 0.39 -11.64 -17.67
N ALA A 99 -0.91 -11.54 -17.37
CA ALA A 99 -1.52 -10.33 -16.83
C ALA A 99 -1.26 -10.19 -15.32
N TYR A 100 -0.98 -8.97 -14.87
CA TYR A 100 -0.80 -8.67 -13.44
C TYR A 100 -2.14 -8.44 -12.77
N LYS A 101 -2.31 -9.04 -11.59
CA LYS A 101 -3.56 -9.07 -10.84
C LYS A 101 -3.50 -8.32 -9.50
N LEU A 102 -2.32 -8.28 -8.88
CA LEU A 102 -2.13 -7.73 -7.54
C LEU A 102 -0.69 -7.25 -7.37
N ASP A 103 -0.52 -6.09 -6.77
CA ASP A 103 0.76 -5.57 -6.28
C ASP A 103 0.85 -5.77 -4.76
N VAL A 104 1.93 -6.36 -4.28
CA VAL A 104 2.15 -6.63 -2.87
C VAL A 104 3.39 -5.90 -2.38
N PHE A 105 3.20 -4.98 -1.44
CA PHE A 105 4.27 -4.33 -0.70
C PHE A 105 4.66 -5.17 0.50
N ARG A 106 5.91 -5.61 0.53
CA ARG A 106 6.54 -6.29 1.65
C ARG A 106 7.14 -5.24 2.57
N GLU A 107 6.42 -4.89 3.63
CA GLU A 107 6.75 -3.76 4.50
C GLU A 107 7.75 -4.15 5.61
N PRO A 108 8.73 -3.30 5.91
CA PRO A 108 9.60 -3.48 7.07
C PRO A 108 8.77 -3.49 8.35
N HIS A 109 9.15 -4.37 9.27
CA HIS A 109 8.45 -4.51 10.54
C HIS A 109 9.38 -5.07 11.63
N ASP A 110 8.95 -4.93 12.88
CA ASP A 110 9.54 -5.52 14.07
C ASP A 110 8.39 -6.09 14.92
N GLY A 111 8.25 -7.42 14.93
CA GLY A 111 7.08 -8.07 15.52
C GLY A 111 5.77 -7.51 14.95
N ASN A 112 4.91 -7.01 15.82
CA ASN A 112 3.62 -6.41 15.48
C ASN A 112 3.69 -4.90 15.15
N THR A 113 4.88 -4.37 14.90
CA THR A 113 5.10 -2.95 14.62
C THR A 113 5.59 -2.75 13.20
N TRP A 114 4.84 -1.99 12.41
CA TRP A 114 5.26 -1.52 11.10
C TRP A 114 6.34 -0.44 11.24
N ILE A 115 7.31 -0.45 10.33
CA ILE A 115 8.39 0.52 10.25
C ILE A 115 8.31 1.24 8.91
N CYS A 116 8.26 2.57 8.94
CA CYS A 116 8.26 3.35 7.71
C CYS A 116 9.61 3.22 6.98
N ARG A 117 9.58 2.71 5.75
CA ARG A 117 10.79 2.53 4.93
C ARG A 117 11.46 3.83 4.47
N ARG A 118 10.84 5.00 4.71
CA ARG A 118 11.41 6.31 4.40
C ARG A 118 12.05 6.99 5.59
N ASP A 119 11.58 6.68 6.79
CA ASP A 119 12.13 7.12 8.07
C ASP A 119 11.85 6.03 9.12
N PRO A 120 12.85 5.19 9.46
CA PRO A 120 12.66 4.08 10.39
C PRO A 120 12.30 4.49 11.82
N SER A 121 12.37 5.77 12.15
CA SER A 121 11.89 6.29 13.44
C SER A 121 10.37 6.47 13.49
N ILE A 122 9.70 6.47 12.32
CA ILE A 122 8.24 6.43 12.22
C ILE A 122 7.81 4.97 12.28
N ARG A 123 7.12 4.62 13.36
CA ARG A 123 6.65 3.25 13.64
C ARG A 123 5.21 3.28 14.11
N LEU A 124 4.42 2.29 13.70
CA LEU A 124 3.03 2.14 14.13
C LEU A 124 2.73 0.67 14.42
N PRO A 125 2.02 0.35 15.53
CA PRO A 125 1.44 -0.98 15.70
C PRO A 125 0.50 -1.29 14.52
N TYR A 126 0.46 -2.55 14.06
CA TYR A 126 -0.47 -2.94 13.00
C TYR A 126 -1.94 -2.70 13.38
N THR A 127 -2.28 -2.71 14.66
CA THR A 127 -3.61 -2.36 15.17
C THR A 127 -4.00 -0.89 14.91
N THR A 128 -3.02 0.00 14.77
CA THR A 128 -3.22 1.41 14.42
C THR A 128 -3.10 1.64 12.91
N LEU A 129 -2.14 0.96 12.27
CA LEU A 129 -1.87 1.08 10.85
C LEU A 129 -3.02 0.55 9.98
N VAL A 130 -3.63 -0.58 10.39
CA VAL A 130 -4.68 -1.25 9.61
C VAL A 130 -6.04 -0.89 10.19
N ARG A 131 -6.82 -0.17 9.40
CA ARG A 131 -8.23 0.13 9.67
C ARG A 131 -9.13 -0.81 8.87
N ARG A 132 -10.42 -0.83 9.18
CA ARG A 132 -11.40 -1.67 8.49
C ARG A 132 -12.62 -0.86 8.08
N THR A 133 -13.20 -1.21 6.93
CA THR A 133 -14.52 -0.72 6.55
C THR A 133 -15.60 -1.38 7.40
N ALA A 134 -16.86 -0.92 7.26
CA ALA A 134 -18.01 -1.54 7.93
C ALA A 134 -18.18 -3.02 7.52
N GLU A 135 -17.81 -3.37 6.28
CA GLU A 135 -17.85 -4.74 5.74
C GLU A 135 -16.61 -5.57 6.14
N GLY A 136 -15.67 -4.96 6.88
CA GLY A 136 -14.49 -5.64 7.40
C GLY A 136 -13.26 -5.63 6.48
N LEU A 137 -13.28 -4.97 5.32
CA LEU A 137 -12.13 -4.88 4.42
C LEU A 137 -10.98 -4.10 5.09
N PRO A 138 -9.78 -4.69 5.21
CA PRO A 138 -8.66 -4.04 5.86
C PRO A 138 -7.98 -3.04 4.91
N TYR A 139 -7.65 -1.84 5.39
CA TYR A 139 -6.93 -0.84 4.62
C TYR A 139 -5.91 -0.09 5.47
N ILE A 140 -4.83 0.36 4.84
CA ILE A 140 -3.81 1.20 5.48
C ILE A 140 -4.42 2.55 5.85
N ALA A 141 -4.15 3.01 7.06
CA ALA A 141 -4.57 4.31 7.56
C ALA A 141 -4.32 5.42 6.52
N PRO A 142 -5.33 6.27 6.21
CA PRO A 142 -5.27 7.20 5.09
C PRO A 142 -4.10 8.19 5.19
N GLU A 143 -3.74 8.62 6.39
CA GLU A 143 -2.58 9.49 6.64
C GLU A 143 -1.27 8.82 6.22
N VAL A 144 -1.13 7.51 6.39
CA VAL A 144 0.04 6.76 5.96
C VAL A 144 0.05 6.60 4.43
N ALA A 145 -1.09 6.28 3.82
CA ALA A 145 -1.21 6.20 2.37
C ALA A 145 -0.85 7.54 1.70
N LEU A 146 -1.30 8.68 2.26
CA LEU A 146 -0.96 10.01 1.79
C LEU A 146 0.52 10.34 1.97
N LEU A 147 1.16 9.95 3.08
CA LEU A 147 2.60 10.12 3.27
C LEU A 147 3.41 9.48 2.12
N PHE A 148 3.01 8.27 1.68
CA PHE A 148 3.68 7.61 0.56
C PHE A 148 3.39 8.26 -0.80
N LYS A 149 2.24 8.90 -1.00
CA LYS A 149 1.92 9.65 -2.22
C LYS A 149 2.67 10.97 -2.33
N ALA A 150 3.06 11.56 -1.21
CA ALA A 150 3.78 12.83 -1.17
C ALA A 150 5.16 12.82 -1.84
N ARG A 151 5.79 11.65 -2.06
CA ARG A 151 7.15 11.58 -2.64
C ARG A 151 7.24 12.13 -4.07
N HIS A 152 6.28 11.83 -4.90
CA HIS A 152 6.25 12.18 -6.34
C HIS A 152 4.84 12.58 -6.71
N THR A 153 4.38 13.69 -6.15
CA THR A 153 2.99 14.13 -6.29
C THR A 153 2.61 14.35 -7.76
N ARG A 154 1.83 13.42 -8.27
CA ARG A 154 1.20 13.49 -9.58
C ARG A 154 -0.16 14.19 -9.45
N PRO A 155 -0.79 14.65 -10.53
CA PRO A 155 -2.14 15.23 -10.47
C PRO A 155 -3.16 14.31 -9.76
N LYS A 156 -3.04 12.98 -9.90
CA LYS A 156 -3.90 12.04 -9.19
C LYS A 156 -3.68 12.05 -7.68
N ASP A 157 -2.43 12.24 -7.24
CA ASP A 157 -2.09 12.26 -5.80
C ASP A 157 -2.56 13.55 -5.12
N GLU A 158 -2.57 14.69 -5.85
CA GLU A 158 -3.20 15.93 -5.36
C GLU A 158 -4.71 15.75 -5.18
N ARG A 159 -5.39 15.17 -6.16
CA ARG A 159 -6.83 14.89 -6.04
C ARG A 159 -7.13 13.93 -4.89
N ASP A 160 -6.27 12.92 -4.70
CA ASP A 160 -6.39 11.97 -3.58
C ASP A 160 -6.28 12.71 -2.23
N LEU A 161 -5.33 13.67 -2.08
CA LEU A 161 -5.24 14.50 -0.89
C LEU A 161 -6.49 15.37 -0.71
N ASP A 162 -6.85 16.16 -1.73
CA ASP A 162 -7.96 17.13 -1.64
C ASP A 162 -9.29 16.45 -1.30
N ALA A 163 -9.49 15.21 -1.79
CA ALA A 163 -10.69 14.42 -1.48
C ALA A 163 -10.65 13.74 -0.10
N THR A 164 -9.46 13.47 0.45
CA THR A 164 -9.30 12.73 1.71
C THR A 164 -9.16 13.67 2.90
N LEU A 165 -8.45 14.79 2.74
CA LEU A 165 -8.12 15.73 3.80
C LEU A 165 -9.33 16.22 4.62
N PRO A 166 -10.50 16.57 4.03
CA PRO A 166 -11.66 17.00 4.79
C PRO A 166 -12.25 15.94 5.72
N LEU A 167 -11.92 14.65 5.47
CA LEU A 167 -12.44 13.50 6.21
C LEU A 167 -11.46 13.01 7.29
N LEU A 168 -10.21 13.49 7.28
CA LEU A 168 -9.25 13.14 8.31
C LEU A 168 -9.62 13.78 9.63
N ASP A 169 -9.62 12.99 10.69
CA ASP A 169 -9.69 13.52 12.06
C ASP A 169 -8.44 14.35 12.42
N ALA A 170 -8.52 15.11 13.52
CA ALA A 170 -7.43 15.97 13.96
C ALA A 170 -6.13 15.18 14.26
N GLY A 171 -6.24 13.97 14.81
CA GLY A 171 -5.10 13.10 15.12
C GLY A 171 -4.39 12.60 13.86
N SER A 172 -5.13 12.11 12.88
CA SER A 172 -4.60 11.67 11.59
C SER A 172 -3.95 12.82 10.80
N ARG A 173 -4.57 14.00 10.85
CA ARG A 173 -4.02 15.23 10.23
C ARG A 173 -2.72 15.65 10.89
N ALA A 174 -2.67 15.70 12.22
CA ALA A 174 -1.46 16.06 12.97
C ALA A 174 -0.33 15.04 12.73
N TRP A 175 -0.66 13.75 12.70
CA TRP A 175 0.32 12.70 12.39
C TRP A 175 0.90 12.87 10.99
N LEU A 176 0.06 13.12 9.96
CA LEU A 176 0.53 13.33 8.59
C LEU A 176 1.41 14.58 8.49
N LEU A 177 1.06 15.66 9.19
CA LEU A 177 1.84 16.88 9.22
C LEU A 177 3.24 16.65 9.81
N ASP A 178 3.34 15.97 10.97
CA ASP A 178 4.61 15.59 11.59
C ASP A 178 5.45 14.70 10.66
N ALA A 179 4.85 13.62 10.17
CA ALA A 179 5.53 12.68 9.31
C ALA A 179 6.03 13.31 7.99
N LEU A 180 5.25 14.21 7.38
CA LEU A 180 5.68 14.97 6.20
C LEU A 180 6.83 15.91 6.53
N GLY A 181 6.79 16.60 7.67
CA GLY A 181 7.88 17.48 8.13
C GLY A 181 9.20 16.73 8.28
N ARG A 182 9.15 15.47 8.69
CA ARG A 182 10.32 14.59 8.85
C ARG A 182 10.80 13.98 7.54
N VAL A 183 9.90 13.40 6.75
CA VAL A 183 10.23 12.65 5.53
C VAL A 183 10.44 13.56 4.33
N HIS A 184 9.70 14.66 4.24
CA HIS A 184 9.70 15.61 3.13
C HIS A 184 9.64 17.06 3.64
N PRO A 185 10.70 17.58 4.31
CA PRO A 185 10.73 18.94 4.82
C PRO A 185 10.38 19.96 3.73
N GLY A 186 9.48 20.88 4.04
CA GLY A 186 9.03 21.91 3.09
C GLY A 186 8.05 21.42 2.01
N HIS A 187 7.49 20.19 2.16
CA HIS A 187 6.52 19.68 1.20
C HIS A 187 5.30 20.61 1.06
N ARG A 188 4.83 20.81 -0.16
CA ARG A 188 3.72 21.74 -0.49
C ARG A 188 2.36 21.37 0.14
N TRP A 189 2.22 20.16 0.69
CA TRP A 189 1.02 19.77 1.44
C TRP A 189 1.02 20.25 2.89
N ILE A 190 2.18 20.61 3.46
CA ILE A 190 2.30 21.07 4.84
C ILE A 190 1.37 22.25 5.14
N PRO A 191 1.33 23.35 4.34
CA PRO A 191 0.39 24.44 4.59
C PRO A 191 -1.08 24.02 4.54
N LYS A 192 -1.46 23.06 3.68
CA LYS A 192 -2.83 22.56 3.60
C LYS A 192 -3.26 21.76 4.84
N LEU A 193 -2.29 21.17 5.56
CA LEU A 193 -2.53 20.38 6.77
C LEU A 193 -2.57 21.24 8.03
N SER A 194 -1.96 22.43 8.00
CA SER A 194 -1.85 23.35 9.15
C SER A 194 -3.05 24.29 9.29
N GLY A 195 -3.92 24.41 8.30
CA GLY A 195 -5.17 25.17 8.31
C GLY A 195 -6.34 24.27 8.63
#